data_42df39ff2be017cf23c7d95139c26a58
#
_entry.id   42df39ff2be017cf23c7d95139c26a58
#
_cell.length_a   1.000
_cell.length_b   1.000
_cell.length_c   1.000
_cell.angle_alpha   90.00
_cell.angle_beta   90.00
_cell.angle_gamma   90.00
#
_symmetry.space_group_name_H-M   'P 1'
#
loop_
_entity.id
_entity.type
_entity.pdbx_description
1 polymer ?
#
loop_
_entity_poly.entity_id
_entity_poly.type
_entity_poly.pdbx_seq_one_letter_code
_entity_poly.pdbx_strand_id
1 'polypeptide(L)'
;MLQEQSKNLGFDTNIIQPITSNYNSVVYSSSQIREFIRNGNVEKANLFLGRNWSMQGTVIKGDKRATAMNFPTANLVPGELIHPKKGVYAIRARYIDRWSKGIANFGERPTVDGKRLLLEAHLFEFNQDIYGKELTVEFLTFIREEKKFDNFALLAEQIQKDIQLVKAYHSEQ
;
A
#
# COMPACT_ATOMS: atom_id res chain seq x y z
N MET A 1 11.85 32.02 20.26
CA MET A 1 10.39 32.24 20.38
C MET A 1 9.74 31.39 21.49
N LEU A 2 9.61 30.03 21.40
CA LEU A 2 9.04 29.24 22.53
C LEU A 2 9.91 29.28 23.79
N GLN A 3 11.24 29.16 23.68
CA GLN A 3 12.18 29.23 24.81
C GLN A 3 12.23 30.61 25.49
N GLU A 4 11.97 31.68 24.75
CA GLU A 4 11.88 33.04 25.32
C GLU A 4 10.56 33.23 26.06
N GLN A 5 9.48 32.72 25.50
CA GLN A 5 8.15 32.78 26.14
C GLN A 5 8.05 31.91 27.38
N SER A 6 8.75 30.74 27.39
CA SER A 6 8.76 29.86 28.58
C SER A 6 9.30 30.54 29.80
N LYS A 7 10.36 31.34 29.69
CA LYS A 7 10.94 32.10 30.79
C LYS A 7 9.99 33.15 31.35
N ASN A 8 9.16 33.76 30.48
CA ASN A 8 8.22 34.79 30.89
C ASN A 8 6.90 34.24 31.44
N LEU A 9 6.53 33.03 31.04
CA LEU A 9 5.24 32.41 31.40
C LEU A 9 5.37 31.28 32.43
N GLY A 10 6.59 30.99 32.91
CA GLY A 10 6.83 30.07 34.01
C GLY A 10 6.65 28.57 33.63
N PHE A 11 6.91 28.18 32.37
CA PHE A 11 6.91 26.78 31.97
C PHE A 11 8.29 26.38 31.41
N ASP A 12 8.65 25.10 31.55
CA ASP A 12 9.89 24.57 31.00
C ASP A 12 9.71 24.10 29.55
N THR A 13 10.76 24.33 28.73
CA THR A 13 10.82 23.81 27.36
C THR A 13 12.02 22.89 27.19
N ASN A 14 11.76 21.67 26.75
CA ASN A 14 12.82 20.73 26.37
C ASN A 14 12.82 20.53 24.86
N ILE A 15 13.94 20.85 24.22
CA ILE A 15 14.14 20.64 22.78
C ILE A 15 14.70 19.25 22.56
N ILE A 16 13.87 18.36 22.00
CA ILE A 16 14.30 17.03 21.61
C ILE A 16 14.95 17.12 20.22
N GLN A 17 16.21 16.67 20.11
CA GLN A 17 16.88 16.60 18.82
C GLN A 17 16.22 15.57 17.90
N PRO A 18 16.12 15.85 16.60
CA PRO A 18 15.61 14.89 15.64
C PRO A 18 16.41 13.59 15.66
N ILE A 19 15.71 12.45 15.60
CA ILE A 19 16.36 11.14 15.44
C ILE A 19 16.83 11.01 14.00
N THR A 20 18.12 10.70 13.83
CA THR A 20 18.74 10.50 12.52
C THR A 20 19.10 9.05 12.29
N SER A 21 19.09 8.63 11.02
CA SER A 21 19.58 7.33 10.60
C SER A 21 21.10 7.25 10.83
N ASN A 22 21.58 6.12 11.35
CA ASN A 22 23.01 5.86 11.57
C ASN A 22 23.82 5.79 10.26
N TYR A 23 23.16 5.60 9.11
CA TYR A 23 23.82 5.40 7.82
C TYR A 23 24.01 6.69 7.00
N ASN A 24 23.09 7.67 7.08
CA ASN A 24 23.09 8.80 6.15
C ASN A 24 22.84 10.15 6.85
N SER A 25 22.81 10.22 8.16
CA SER A 25 22.39 11.41 8.93
C SER A 25 21.02 11.97 8.50
N VAL A 26 20.18 11.13 7.89
CA VAL A 26 18.85 11.54 7.43
C VAL A 26 17.89 11.53 8.60
N VAL A 27 17.21 12.65 8.82
CA VAL A 27 16.23 12.81 9.88
C VAL A 27 14.99 11.95 9.58
N TYR A 28 14.59 11.11 10.54
CA TYR A 28 13.29 10.42 10.46
C TYR A 28 12.16 11.42 10.66
N SER A 29 11.39 11.67 9.62
CA SER A 29 10.26 12.59 9.68
C SER A 29 9.00 11.99 9.07
N SER A 30 7.86 12.27 9.71
CA SER A 30 6.55 11.83 9.19
C SER A 30 6.22 12.42 7.82
N SER A 31 6.71 13.63 7.52
CA SER A 31 6.53 14.28 6.22
C SER A 31 7.26 13.52 5.12
N GLN A 32 8.49 13.10 5.37
CA GLN A 32 9.30 12.31 4.46
C GLN A 32 8.70 10.92 4.20
N ILE A 33 8.22 10.25 5.25
CA ILE A 33 7.53 8.96 5.11
C ILE A 33 6.29 9.10 4.21
N ARG A 34 5.49 10.16 4.42
CA ARG A 34 4.32 10.43 3.56
C ARG A 34 4.71 10.68 2.11
N GLU A 35 5.82 11.37 1.88
CA GLU A 35 6.35 11.62 0.53
C GLU A 35 6.80 10.32 -0.15
N PHE A 36 7.51 9.45 0.55
CA PHE A 36 7.88 8.13 0.04
C PHE A 36 6.66 7.32 -0.37
N ILE A 37 5.60 7.28 0.45
CA ILE A 37 4.36 6.57 0.15
C ILE A 37 3.70 7.16 -1.11
N ARG A 38 3.54 8.50 -1.20
CA ARG A 38 2.94 9.18 -2.35
C ARG A 38 3.70 8.96 -3.66
N ASN A 39 5.01 8.78 -3.56
CA ASN A 39 5.90 8.55 -4.71
C ASN A 39 6.08 7.06 -5.05
N GLY A 40 5.43 6.14 -4.31
CA GLY A 40 5.55 4.69 -4.52
C GLY A 40 6.81 4.05 -3.93
N ASN A 41 7.66 4.83 -3.24
CA ASN A 41 8.88 4.33 -2.57
C ASN A 41 8.55 3.65 -1.24
N VAL A 42 7.69 2.63 -1.30
CA VAL A 42 7.18 1.97 -0.09
C VAL A 42 8.28 1.26 0.70
N GLU A 43 9.33 0.76 0.04
CA GLU A 43 10.49 0.16 0.73
C GLU A 43 11.19 1.18 1.63
N LYS A 44 11.42 2.40 1.14
CA LYS A 44 11.99 3.47 1.96
C LYS A 44 11.05 3.88 3.08
N ALA A 45 9.75 3.96 2.80
CA ALA A 45 8.76 4.24 3.84
C ALA A 45 8.80 3.16 4.94
N ASN A 46 8.86 1.89 4.56
CA ASN A 46 8.94 0.75 5.48
C ASN A 46 10.20 0.78 6.34
N LEU A 47 11.35 1.08 5.72
CA LEU A 47 12.61 1.24 6.42
C LEU A 47 12.52 2.35 7.48
N PHE A 48 11.96 3.50 7.13
CA PHE A 48 11.82 4.65 8.05
C PHE A 48 10.75 4.43 9.12
N LEU A 49 9.73 3.61 8.83
CA LEU A 49 8.70 3.23 9.81
C LEU A 49 9.17 2.12 10.76
N GLY A 50 10.21 1.36 10.43
CA GLY A 50 10.61 0.14 11.12
C GLY A 50 9.59 -1.00 10.99
N ARG A 51 8.63 -0.88 10.08
CA ARG A 51 7.58 -1.87 9.76
C ARG A 51 7.02 -1.61 8.37
N ASN A 52 6.34 -2.60 7.79
CA ASN A 52 5.65 -2.37 6.55
C ASN A 52 4.49 -1.40 6.72
N TRP A 53 4.39 -0.44 5.81
CA TRP A 53 3.22 0.42 5.72
C TRP A 53 2.03 -0.39 5.20
N SER A 54 0.86 -0.16 5.78
CA SER A 54 -0.32 -0.97 5.50
C SER A 54 -1.58 -0.15 5.34
N MET A 55 -2.52 -0.68 4.57
CA MET A 55 -3.92 -0.26 4.51
C MET A 55 -4.80 -1.35 5.11
N GLN A 56 -5.83 -0.94 5.84
CA GLN A 56 -6.84 -1.83 6.37
C GLN A 56 -8.21 -1.38 5.88
N GLY A 57 -9.07 -2.31 5.55
CA GLY A 57 -10.43 -2.00 5.11
C GLY A 57 -11.30 -3.24 4.99
N THR A 58 -12.59 -2.99 4.84
CA THR A 58 -13.58 -4.03 4.59
C THR A 58 -13.54 -4.43 3.12
N VAL A 59 -13.50 -5.73 2.86
CA VAL A 59 -13.55 -6.28 1.50
C VAL A 59 -14.95 -6.12 0.93
N ILE A 60 -15.05 -5.42 -0.20
CA ILE A 60 -16.29 -5.22 -0.95
C ILE A 60 -16.34 -6.07 -2.21
N LYS A 61 -17.54 -6.28 -2.74
CA LYS A 61 -17.72 -6.92 -4.05
C LYS A 61 -17.20 -5.99 -5.16
N GLY A 62 -16.36 -6.52 -6.04
CA GLY A 62 -15.86 -5.83 -7.23
C GLY A 62 -16.62 -6.22 -8.50
N ASP A 63 -16.23 -5.65 -9.63
CA ASP A 63 -16.86 -5.85 -10.96
C ASP A 63 -16.65 -7.25 -11.56
N LYS A 64 -15.99 -8.16 -10.84
CA LYS A 64 -15.68 -9.55 -11.27
C LYS A 64 -14.89 -9.68 -12.59
N ARG A 65 -14.34 -8.60 -13.15
CA ARG A 65 -13.57 -8.64 -14.41
C ARG A 65 -12.31 -9.49 -14.27
N ALA A 66 -11.57 -9.34 -13.17
CA ALA A 66 -10.38 -10.14 -12.88
C ALA A 66 -10.74 -11.60 -12.55
N THR A 67 -11.90 -11.84 -11.93
CA THR A 67 -12.40 -13.19 -11.66
C THR A 67 -12.68 -13.98 -12.96
N ALA A 68 -13.17 -13.33 -14.01
CA ALA A 68 -13.37 -13.96 -15.33
C ALA A 68 -12.03 -14.41 -15.97
N MET A 69 -10.90 -13.87 -15.52
CA MET A 69 -9.55 -14.24 -15.95
C MET A 69 -8.83 -15.19 -14.99
N ASN A 70 -9.54 -15.83 -14.04
CA ASN A 70 -8.99 -16.65 -12.96
C ASN A 70 -8.04 -15.91 -11.97
N PHE A 71 -8.20 -14.59 -11.84
CA PHE A 71 -7.49 -13.77 -10.85
C PHE A 71 -8.48 -13.15 -9.86
N PRO A 72 -9.08 -13.91 -8.92
CA PRO A 72 -10.01 -13.34 -7.94
C PRO A 72 -9.30 -12.28 -7.10
N THR A 73 -9.93 -11.12 -6.93
CA THR A 73 -9.39 -10.01 -6.16
C THR A 73 -10.30 -9.64 -5.00
N ALA A 74 -9.68 -9.36 -3.85
CA ALA A 74 -10.32 -8.66 -2.75
C ALA A 74 -10.24 -7.16 -3.01
N ASN A 75 -11.38 -6.48 -3.00
CA ASN A 75 -11.46 -5.05 -3.28
C ASN A 75 -11.65 -4.30 -1.97
N LEU A 76 -10.75 -3.37 -1.66
CA LEU A 76 -10.82 -2.52 -0.49
C LEU A 76 -10.97 -1.05 -0.91
N VAL A 77 -11.87 -0.35 -0.25
CA VAL A 77 -11.98 1.10 -0.36
C VAL A 77 -10.97 1.71 0.59
N PRO A 78 -10.00 2.48 0.09
CA PRO A 78 -9.09 3.20 0.97
C PRO A 78 -9.88 4.21 1.80
N GLY A 79 -9.56 4.29 3.11
CA GLY A 79 -10.07 5.33 3.98
C GLY A 79 -9.41 6.68 3.73
N GLU A 80 -9.57 7.61 4.66
CA GLU A 80 -8.96 8.95 4.63
C GLU A 80 -7.44 8.96 4.89
N LEU A 81 -6.80 7.80 4.88
CA LEU A 81 -5.37 7.64 5.07
C LEU A 81 -4.61 8.20 3.85
N ILE A 82 -3.30 8.32 4.03
CA ILE A 82 -2.41 8.68 2.93
C ILE A 82 -2.49 7.60 1.84
N HIS A 83 -2.64 8.03 0.60
CA HIS A 83 -2.71 7.13 -0.54
C HIS A 83 -1.33 6.94 -1.18
N PRO A 84 -0.95 5.71 -1.54
CA PRO A 84 0.28 5.46 -2.26
C PRO A 84 0.15 5.91 -3.72
N LYS A 85 1.26 5.95 -4.44
CA LYS A 85 1.25 6.16 -5.90
C LYS A 85 0.35 5.11 -6.57
N LYS A 86 -0.44 5.51 -7.56
CA LYS A 86 -1.25 4.58 -8.35
C LYS A 86 -0.35 3.60 -9.10
N GLY A 87 -0.69 2.31 -9.05
CA GLY A 87 0.10 1.27 -9.70
C GLY A 87 -0.01 -0.09 -9.03
N VAL A 88 0.86 -0.97 -9.46
CA VAL A 88 0.92 -2.37 -9.04
C VAL A 88 2.02 -2.55 -8.00
N TYR A 89 1.72 -3.34 -6.97
CA TYR A 89 2.59 -3.58 -5.81
C TYR A 89 2.69 -5.06 -5.47
N ALA A 90 3.86 -5.50 -5.04
CA ALA A 90 3.96 -6.72 -4.26
C ALA A 90 3.45 -6.43 -2.85
N ILE A 91 2.60 -7.31 -2.35
CA ILE A 91 1.95 -7.17 -1.06
C ILE A 91 2.01 -8.47 -0.25
N ARG A 92 1.78 -8.34 1.06
CA ARG A 92 1.24 -9.44 1.86
C ARG A 92 -0.02 -8.95 2.56
N ALA A 93 -0.99 -9.83 2.73
CA ALA A 93 -2.23 -9.46 3.39
C ALA A 93 -2.54 -10.41 4.54
N ARG A 94 -3.10 -9.85 5.61
CA ARG A 94 -3.50 -10.60 6.79
C ARG A 94 -5.02 -10.63 6.92
N TYR A 95 -5.55 -11.84 6.92
CA TYR A 95 -6.94 -12.10 7.29
C TYR A 95 -6.95 -12.92 8.58
N ILE A 96 -7.57 -12.39 9.63
CA ILE A 96 -7.49 -12.92 11.00
C ILE A 96 -6.00 -13.02 11.41
N ASP A 97 -5.46 -14.22 11.61
CA ASP A 97 -4.07 -14.45 12.02
C ASP A 97 -3.19 -15.05 10.91
N ARG A 98 -3.74 -15.18 9.69
CA ARG A 98 -3.02 -15.78 8.56
C ARG A 98 -2.56 -14.72 7.56
N TRP A 99 -1.26 -14.76 7.26
CA TRP A 99 -0.65 -13.98 6.18
C TRP A 99 -0.67 -14.74 4.86
N SER A 100 -1.01 -14.04 3.79
CA SER A 100 -0.93 -14.52 2.41
C SER A 100 -0.12 -13.54 1.59
N LYS A 101 0.77 -14.06 0.74
CA LYS A 101 1.50 -13.29 -0.26
C LYS A 101 0.56 -12.94 -1.41
N GLY A 102 0.82 -11.82 -2.11
CA GLY A 102 -0.06 -11.41 -3.19
C GLY A 102 0.48 -10.23 -3.99
N ILE A 103 -0.34 -9.81 -4.93
CA ILE A 103 -0.14 -8.64 -5.78
C ILE A 103 -1.38 -7.75 -5.66
N ALA A 104 -1.19 -6.45 -5.66
CA ALA A 104 -2.32 -5.53 -5.64
C ALA A 104 -2.16 -4.41 -6.66
N ASN A 105 -3.28 -3.95 -7.22
CA ASN A 105 -3.37 -2.71 -7.95
C ASN A 105 -4.09 -1.66 -7.11
N PHE A 106 -3.44 -0.51 -6.92
CA PHE A 106 -4.05 0.67 -6.33
C PHE A 106 -4.33 1.69 -7.42
N GLY A 107 -5.59 2.05 -7.62
CA GLY A 107 -5.96 2.96 -8.70
C GLY A 107 -7.40 3.42 -8.66
N GLU A 108 -7.79 4.20 -9.67
CA GLU A 108 -9.16 4.66 -9.86
C GLU A 108 -9.96 3.66 -10.70
N ARG A 109 -11.21 3.47 -10.29
CA ARG A 109 -12.17 2.70 -11.08
C ARG A 109 -13.38 3.58 -11.41
N PRO A 110 -13.87 3.52 -12.66
CA PRO A 110 -15.12 4.18 -13.02
C PRO A 110 -16.28 3.64 -12.18
N THR A 111 -17.15 4.53 -11.74
CA THR A 111 -18.40 4.20 -11.07
C THR A 111 -19.54 4.96 -11.75
N VAL A 112 -20.80 4.65 -11.41
CA VAL A 112 -21.95 5.37 -11.92
C VAL A 112 -21.90 6.86 -11.60
N ASP A 113 -21.34 7.21 -10.41
CA ASP A 113 -21.27 8.57 -9.90
C ASP A 113 -19.88 9.24 -10.12
N GLY A 114 -19.01 8.65 -10.95
CA GLY A 114 -17.69 9.22 -11.23
C GLY A 114 -16.54 8.22 -11.13
N LYS A 115 -15.53 8.51 -10.30
CA LYS A 115 -14.37 7.65 -10.09
C LYS A 115 -14.19 7.37 -8.60
N ARG A 116 -13.81 6.14 -8.26
CA ARG A 116 -13.50 5.71 -6.92
C ARG A 116 -12.09 5.14 -6.86
N LEU A 117 -11.33 5.53 -5.84
CA LEU A 117 -10.08 4.85 -5.51
C LEU A 117 -10.37 3.45 -4.95
N LEU A 118 -9.60 2.48 -5.40
CA LEU A 118 -9.75 1.09 -4.99
C LEU A 118 -8.39 0.42 -4.88
N LEU A 119 -8.24 -0.44 -3.88
CA LEU A 119 -7.15 -1.39 -3.77
C LEU A 119 -7.69 -2.77 -4.15
N GLU A 120 -7.23 -3.32 -5.25
CA GLU A 120 -7.60 -4.66 -5.75
C GLU A 120 -6.46 -5.62 -5.44
N ALA A 121 -6.61 -6.46 -4.43
CA ALA A 121 -5.60 -7.39 -3.96
C ALA A 121 -5.92 -8.82 -4.44
N HIS A 122 -5.02 -9.43 -5.22
CA HIS A 122 -5.03 -10.85 -5.55
C HIS A 122 -4.07 -11.60 -4.62
N LEU A 123 -4.61 -12.47 -3.79
CA LEU A 123 -3.86 -13.25 -2.81
C LEU A 123 -3.51 -14.62 -3.38
N PHE A 124 -2.24 -15.00 -3.31
CA PHE A 124 -1.78 -16.27 -3.81
C PHE A 124 -2.22 -17.40 -2.86
N GLU A 125 -2.64 -18.52 -3.44
CA GLU A 125 -3.05 -19.72 -2.70
C GLU A 125 -4.14 -19.45 -1.63
N PHE A 126 -5.06 -18.51 -1.93
CA PHE A 126 -6.11 -18.09 -1.03
C PHE A 126 -7.49 -18.32 -1.65
N ASN A 127 -8.30 -19.21 -1.04
CA ASN A 127 -9.60 -19.66 -1.57
C ASN A 127 -10.77 -19.39 -0.62
N GLN A 128 -10.62 -18.42 0.31
CA GLN A 128 -11.69 -18.13 1.27
C GLN A 128 -12.57 -16.99 0.76
N ASP A 129 -13.87 -17.07 1.03
CA ASP A 129 -14.77 -15.92 0.87
C ASP A 129 -14.60 -14.97 2.06
N ILE A 130 -14.11 -13.76 1.76
CA ILE A 130 -13.84 -12.72 2.75
C ILE A 130 -14.65 -11.44 2.51
N TYR A 131 -15.73 -11.51 1.73
CA TYR A 131 -16.62 -10.35 1.55
C TYR A 131 -17.22 -9.90 2.89
N GLY A 132 -17.20 -8.58 3.11
CA GLY A 132 -17.66 -7.98 4.37
C GLY A 132 -16.70 -8.16 5.56
N LYS A 133 -15.55 -8.79 5.33
CA LYS A 133 -14.52 -8.99 6.37
C LYS A 133 -13.42 -7.93 6.26
N GLU A 134 -12.73 -7.71 7.37
CA GLU A 134 -11.56 -6.83 7.39
C GLU A 134 -10.32 -7.55 6.85
N LEU A 135 -9.57 -6.84 6.01
CA LEU A 135 -8.29 -7.28 5.48
C LEU A 135 -7.24 -6.19 5.72
N THR A 136 -6.10 -6.58 6.26
CA THR A 136 -4.91 -5.71 6.36
C THR A 136 -3.96 -6.05 5.23
N VAL A 137 -3.59 -5.07 4.42
CA VAL A 137 -2.69 -5.22 3.28
C VAL A 137 -1.43 -4.40 3.51
N GLU A 138 -0.29 -5.06 3.59
CA GLU A 138 1.03 -4.45 3.68
C GLU A 138 1.66 -4.33 2.30
N PHE A 139 2.20 -3.15 2.01
CA PHE A 139 2.87 -2.83 0.76
C PHE A 139 4.38 -3.10 0.90
N LEU A 140 4.92 -3.95 0.04
CA LEU A 140 6.30 -4.41 0.14
C LEU A 140 7.21 -3.70 -0.86
N THR A 141 6.84 -3.69 -2.14
CA THR A 141 7.56 -2.97 -3.20
C THR A 141 6.63 -2.52 -4.32
N PHE A 142 6.99 -1.43 -4.98
CA PHE A 142 6.30 -0.91 -6.17
C PHE A 142 6.80 -1.63 -7.42
N ILE A 143 5.91 -2.22 -8.20
CA ILE A 143 6.25 -2.97 -9.40
C ILE A 143 6.22 -2.09 -10.64
N ARG A 144 5.11 -1.36 -10.85
CA ARG A 144 4.92 -0.48 -12.00
C ARG A 144 3.72 0.45 -11.86
N GLU A 145 3.66 1.46 -12.68
CA GLU A 145 2.48 2.32 -12.84
C GLU A 145 1.31 1.58 -13.51
N GLU A 146 0.10 2.13 -13.36
CA GLU A 146 -1.06 1.66 -14.10
C GLU A 146 -0.84 1.82 -15.61
N LYS A 147 -1.34 0.86 -16.39
CA LYS A 147 -1.33 0.90 -17.86
C LYS A 147 -2.74 0.67 -18.37
N LYS A 148 -3.07 1.31 -19.49
CA LYS A 148 -4.27 1.00 -20.27
C LYS A 148 -3.93 -0.12 -21.26
N PHE A 149 -4.91 -0.97 -21.53
CA PHE A 149 -4.77 -2.08 -22.47
C PHE A 149 -5.91 -2.03 -23.46
N ASP A 150 -5.61 -2.24 -24.73
CA ASP A 150 -6.58 -2.18 -25.83
C ASP A 150 -7.56 -3.37 -25.81
N ASN A 151 -7.15 -4.48 -25.20
CA ASN A 151 -7.97 -5.67 -25.10
C ASN A 151 -7.64 -6.51 -23.86
N PHE A 152 -8.53 -7.46 -23.56
CA PHE A 152 -8.41 -8.36 -22.41
C PHE A 152 -7.20 -9.31 -22.48
N ALA A 153 -6.77 -9.72 -23.66
CA ALA A 153 -5.64 -10.64 -23.80
C ALA A 153 -4.34 -9.97 -23.36
N LEU A 154 -4.09 -8.73 -23.79
CA LEU A 154 -2.93 -7.96 -23.38
C LEU A 154 -2.93 -7.65 -21.88
N LEU A 155 -4.12 -7.36 -21.31
CA LEU A 155 -4.25 -7.19 -19.85
C LEU A 155 -3.89 -8.49 -19.11
N ALA A 156 -4.43 -9.63 -19.53
CA ALA A 156 -4.14 -10.93 -18.91
C ALA A 156 -2.66 -11.30 -18.99
N GLU A 157 -2.01 -11.08 -20.14
CA GLU A 157 -0.59 -11.31 -20.32
C GLU A 157 0.24 -10.44 -19.37
N GLN A 158 -0.11 -9.16 -19.23
CA GLN A 158 0.61 -8.27 -18.31
C GLN A 158 0.39 -8.69 -16.85
N ILE A 159 -0.82 -9.08 -16.46
CA ILE A 159 -1.09 -9.59 -15.10
C ILE A 159 -0.23 -10.83 -14.81
N GLN A 160 -0.10 -11.75 -15.75
CA GLN A 160 0.76 -12.93 -15.56
C GLN A 160 2.23 -12.55 -15.37
N LYS A 161 2.76 -11.59 -16.18
CA LYS A 161 4.12 -11.07 -16.02
C LYS A 161 4.32 -10.43 -14.64
N ASP A 162 3.37 -9.62 -14.21
CA ASP A 162 3.41 -8.97 -12.89
C ASP A 162 3.41 -10.01 -11.75
N ILE A 163 2.56 -11.04 -11.85
CA ILE A 163 2.51 -12.13 -10.87
C ILE A 163 3.84 -12.89 -10.81
N GLN A 164 4.48 -13.16 -11.95
CA GLN A 164 5.79 -13.82 -11.98
C GLN A 164 6.86 -12.98 -11.27
N LEU A 165 6.91 -11.66 -11.55
CA LEU A 165 7.82 -10.74 -10.88
C LEU A 165 7.59 -10.70 -9.37
N VAL A 166 6.32 -10.63 -8.94
CA VAL A 166 5.98 -10.60 -7.52
C VAL A 166 6.29 -11.93 -6.84
N LYS A 167 6.07 -13.07 -7.49
CA LYS A 167 6.45 -14.38 -6.95
C LYS A 167 7.97 -14.51 -6.80
N ALA A 168 8.76 -14.04 -7.77
CA ALA A 168 10.22 -14.00 -7.66
C ALA A 168 10.65 -13.14 -6.46
N TYR A 169 10.12 -11.92 -6.33
CA TYR A 169 10.38 -11.06 -5.18
C TYR A 169 10.08 -11.75 -3.84
N HIS A 170 8.96 -12.45 -3.74
CA HIS A 170 8.60 -13.18 -2.52
C HIS A 170 9.48 -14.41 -2.22
N SER A 171 10.17 -14.93 -3.21
CA SER A 171 11.08 -16.07 -3.04
C SER A 171 12.46 -15.66 -2.53
N GLU A 172 12.82 -14.38 -2.69
CA GLU A 172 14.09 -13.80 -2.26
C GLU A 172 14.03 -13.25 -0.81
N GLN A 173 12.83 -13.22 -0.19
CA GLN A 173 12.58 -12.74 1.19
C GLN A 173 12.43 -13.91 2.16
#